data_f8a4187826693a890eb1093d3c91b862
#
_entry.id   f8a4187826693a890eb1093d3c91b862
#
_cell.length_a   1.000
_cell.length_b   1.000
_cell.length_c   1.000
_cell.angle_alpha   90.00
_cell.angle_beta   90.00
_cell.angle_gamma   90.00
#
_symmetry.space_group_name_H-M   'P 1'
#
loop_
_entity.id
_entity.type
_entity.pdbx_description
1 polymer ?
#
loop_
_entity_poly.entity_id
_entity_poly.type
_entity_poly.pdbx_seq_one_letter_code
_entity_poly.pdbx_strand_id
1 'polypeptide(L)'
;MGVRKAVLPVAGFGTRMLPATKSVAKEMITLIDKPLIHYAVLEAVESGIEQIIFVTSAGKSEIENYFDKSPNLELALENSGKKELLEEVRNISDMCEFVSVRQKEQKGLGHAVYCARDVVGDEPFAVILPDDIMRYKTPVTKQLMDKYDEIHSPVVALSKVEKKDAHKYGIIEVDKKVKDNFYKLKTMVEKPKTNPPSDMAIIGRYILNKEILGEIGDTKSGALGEIQLTDAVNAVASKNAVYGYEYEGRRFDCGNKSGYLEAVINFALEREDISEDFKQILKENGFKVNDGRV
;
A
#
# COMPACT_ATOMS: atom_id res chain seq x y z
N MET A 1 22.01 5.49 5.59
CA MET A 1 21.25 4.29 6.04
C MET A 1 20.21 4.01 5.00
N GLY A 2 20.07 2.76 4.55
CA GLY A 2 19.04 2.34 3.63
C GLY A 2 17.65 2.25 4.31
N VAL A 3 16.60 2.17 3.52
CA VAL A 3 15.22 1.99 4.01
C VAL A 3 15.02 0.52 4.41
N ARG A 4 14.79 0.25 5.69
CA ARG A 4 14.65 -1.10 6.24
C ARG A 4 13.29 -1.36 6.87
N LYS A 5 12.52 -0.30 7.12
CA LYS A 5 11.22 -0.36 7.80
C LYS A 5 10.10 0.08 6.88
N ALA A 6 8.94 -0.58 6.97
CA ALA A 6 7.73 -0.16 6.29
C ALA A 6 6.57 0.01 7.27
N VAL A 7 5.86 1.12 7.16
CA VAL A 7 4.63 1.41 7.92
C VAL A 7 3.43 1.08 7.02
N LEU A 8 2.57 0.19 7.48
CA LEU A 8 1.32 -0.19 6.81
C LEU A 8 0.12 0.31 7.64
N PRO A 9 -0.52 1.41 7.23
CA PRO A 9 -1.72 1.93 7.89
C PRO A 9 -2.93 1.04 7.61
N VAL A 10 -3.37 0.29 8.63
CA VAL A 10 -4.47 -0.67 8.55
C VAL A 10 -5.63 -0.36 9.53
N ALA A 11 -5.61 0.82 10.17
CA ALA A 11 -6.61 1.20 11.18
C ALA A 11 -7.98 1.63 10.60
N GLY A 12 -8.09 1.86 9.29
CA GLY A 12 -9.30 2.43 8.65
C GLY A 12 -10.52 1.50 8.69
N PHE A 13 -11.74 2.06 8.69
CA PHE A 13 -13.00 1.29 8.74
C PHE A 13 -13.37 0.54 7.47
N GLY A 14 -12.79 0.88 6.33
CA GLY A 14 -13.10 0.20 5.06
C GLY A 14 -14.53 0.41 4.56
N THR A 15 -15.15 1.56 4.83
CA THR A 15 -16.58 1.83 4.58
C THR A 15 -17.02 1.64 3.13
N ARG A 16 -16.11 1.79 2.15
CA ARG A 16 -16.39 1.55 0.73
C ARG A 16 -16.70 0.08 0.38
N MET A 17 -16.29 -0.85 1.26
CA MET A 17 -16.47 -2.29 1.10
C MET A 17 -17.55 -2.88 2.01
N LEU A 18 -18.37 -2.02 2.65
CA LEU A 18 -19.54 -2.50 3.41
C LEU A 18 -20.53 -3.23 2.48
N PRO A 19 -21.23 -4.27 2.97
CA PRO A 19 -21.31 -4.71 4.39
C PRO A 19 -20.18 -5.67 4.82
N ALA A 20 -19.33 -6.20 3.94
CA ALA A 20 -18.28 -7.19 4.29
C ALA A 20 -17.36 -6.67 5.41
N THR A 21 -16.95 -5.42 5.32
CA THR A 21 -16.04 -4.79 6.30
C THR A 21 -16.68 -4.44 7.65
N LYS A 22 -17.93 -4.83 7.88
CA LYS A 22 -18.54 -4.80 9.21
C LYS A 22 -17.85 -5.77 10.18
N SER A 23 -17.36 -6.90 9.67
CA SER A 23 -16.82 -8.00 10.47
C SER A 23 -15.41 -8.46 10.05
N VAL A 24 -14.92 -7.98 8.90
CA VAL A 24 -13.61 -8.34 8.35
C VAL A 24 -12.87 -7.05 8.01
N ALA A 25 -11.61 -6.93 8.43
CA ALA A 25 -10.78 -5.81 7.98
C ALA A 25 -10.70 -5.79 6.44
N LYS A 26 -10.78 -4.60 5.82
CA LYS A 26 -10.70 -4.52 4.35
C LYS A 26 -9.40 -5.13 3.81
N GLU A 27 -8.35 -5.05 4.59
CA GLU A 27 -7.02 -5.57 4.30
C GLU A 27 -6.97 -7.11 4.29
N MET A 28 -7.98 -7.75 4.93
CA MET A 28 -8.15 -9.22 4.98
C MET A 28 -9.11 -9.75 3.91
N ILE A 29 -9.69 -8.90 3.06
CA ILE A 29 -10.41 -9.36 1.87
C ILE A 29 -9.41 -10.01 0.92
N THR A 30 -9.74 -11.23 0.42
CA THR A 30 -8.81 -12.05 -0.35
C THR A 30 -8.87 -11.79 -1.85
N LEU A 31 -7.71 -11.74 -2.50
CA LEU A 31 -7.57 -11.97 -3.94
C LEU A 31 -7.28 -13.46 -4.14
N ILE A 32 -8.30 -14.21 -4.57
CA ILE A 32 -8.30 -15.66 -4.65
C ILE A 32 -8.19 -16.29 -3.26
N ASP A 33 -6.99 -16.56 -2.77
CA ASP A 33 -6.69 -17.27 -1.52
C ASP A 33 -5.83 -16.46 -0.53
N LYS A 34 -5.20 -15.35 -0.97
CA LYS A 34 -4.35 -14.50 -0.13
C LYS A 34 -5.01 -13.15 0.14
N PRO A 35 -5.01 -12.66 1.39
CA PRO A 35 -5.57 -11.36 1.70
C PRO A 35 -4.77 -10.22 1.06
N LEU A 36 -5.41 -9.07 0.81
CA LEU A 36 -4.77 -7.89 0.21
C LEU A 36 -3.47 -7.51 0.92
N ILE A 37 -3.47 -7.57 2.25
CA ILE A 37 -2.30 -7.20 3.04
C ILE A 37 -1.09 -8.13 2.79
N HIS A 38 -1.33 -9.40 2.44
CA HIS A 38 -0.25 -10.34 2.10
C HIS A 38 0.58 -9.82 0.91
N TYR A 39 -0.09 -9.31 -0.13
CA TYR A 39 0.59 -8.77 -1.31
C TYR A 39 1.39 -7.50 -0.99
N ALA A 40 0.88 -6.64 -0.10
CA ALA A 40 1.61 -5.45 0.33
C ALA A 40 2.85 -5.81 1.18
N VAL A 41 2.75 -6.83 2.03
CA VAL A 41 3.88 -7.37 2.80
C VAL A 41 4.89 -8.02 1.87
N LEU A 42 4.45 -8.85 0.92
CA LEU A 42 5.32 -9.49 -0.06
C LEU A 42 6.11 -8.46 -0.87
N GLU A 43 5.44 -7.41 -1.37
CA GLU A 43 6.11 -6.29 -2.06
C GLU A 43 7.19 -5.64 -1.19
N ALA A 44 6.89 -5.42 0.10
CA ALA A 44 7.85 -4.85 1.03
C ALA A 44 9.08 -5.74 1.22
N VAL A 45 8.88 -7.03 1.47
CA VAL A 45 9.95 -8.03 1.67
C VAL A 45 10.81 -8.16 0.41
N GLU A 46 10.19 -8.29 -0.76
CA GLU A 46 10.88 -8.33 -2.06
C GLU A 46 11.66 -7.03 -2.36
N SER A 47 11.27 -5.92 -1.74
CA SER A 47 11.99 -4.64 -1.82
C SER A 47 13.21 -4.57 -0.89
N GLY A 48 13.37 -5.52 0.04
CA GLY A 48 14.44 -5.55 1.04
C GLY A 48 14.06 -4.92 2.38
N ILE A 49 12.76 -4.76 2.67
CA ILE A 49 12.28 -4.35 4.00
C ILE A 49 12.47 -5.50 4.98
N GLU A 50 13.01 -5.20 6.15
CA GLU A 50 13.32 -6.17 7.21
C GLU A 50 12.28 -6.14 8.34
N GLN A 51 11.59 -5.01 8.54
CA GLN A 51 10.58 -4.84 9.58
C GLN A 51 9.34 -4.13 9.06
N ILE A 52 8.17 -4.73 9.32
CA ILE A 52 6.87 -4.16 9.01
C ILE A 52 6.17 -3.70 10.28
N ILE A 53 5.67 -2.46 10.25
CA ILE A 53 4.94 -1.82 11.36
C ILE A 53 3.48 -1.66 10.94
N PHE A 54 2.60 -2.51 11.46
CA PHE A 54 1.16 -2.37 11.28
C PHE A 54 0.64 -1.27 12.20
N VAL A 55 0.01 -0.24 11.62
CA VAL A 55 -0.73 0.75 12.41
C VAL A 55 -2.18 0.34 12.41
N THR A 56 -2.58 -0.37 13.46
CA THR A 56 -3.87 -1.05 13.61
C THR A 56 -4.83 -0.28 14.55
N SER A 57 -6.06 -0.77 14.71
CA SER A 57 -7.06 -0.26 15.64
C SER A 57 -7.72 -1.41 16.41
N ALA A 58 -8.57 -1.09 17.38
CA ALA A 58 -9.34 -2.11 18.09
C ALA A 58 -10.21 -2.91 17.10
N GLY A 59 -10.27 -4.23 17.27
CA GLY A 59 -11.09 -5.13 16.45
C GLY A 59 -10.48 -5.55 15.12
N LYS A 60 -9.15 -5.41 14.95
CA LYS A 60 -8.40 -5.84 13.73
C LYS A 60 -7.29 -6.85 14.04
N SER A 61 -7.49 -7.68 15.06
CA SER A 61 -6.53 -8.73 15.47
C SER A 61 -6.33 -9.80 14.39
N GLU A 62 -7.25 -9.95 13.44
CA GLU A 62 -7.11 -10.89 12.33
C GLU A 62 -5.91 -10.57 11.43
N ILE A 63 -5.47 -9.32 11.36
CA ILE A 63 -4.25 -8.93 10.63
C ILE A 63 -3.02 -9.46 11.36
N GLU A 64 -2.94 -9.25 12.66
CA GLU A 64 -1.85 -9.74 13.50
C GLU A 64 -1.82 -11.27 13.48
N ASN A 65 -2.97 -11.91 13.72
CA ASN A 65 -3.11 -13.36 13.72
C ASN A 65 -2.70 -14.02 12.37
N TYR A 66 -2.86 -13.31 11.26
CA TYR A 66 -2.49 -13.83 9.94
C TYR A 66 -0.97 -13.98 9.77
N PHE A 67 -0.20 -13.09 10.37
CA PHE A 67 1.27 -13.12 10.32
C PHE A 67 1.92 -13.76 11.54
N ASP A 68 1.14 -14.11 12.56
CA ASP A 68 1.62 -14.86 13.72
C ASP A 68 1.69 -16.37 13.43
N LYS A 69 2.50 -17.09 14.22
CA LYS A 69 2.54 -18.55 14.19
C LYS A 69 1.20 -19.14 14.60
N SER A 70 0.80 -20.21 13.94
CA SER A 70 -0.43 -20.96 14.22
C SER A 70 -0.15 -22.39 14.65
N PRO A 71 0.36 -22.64 15.88
CA PRO A 71 0.87 -23.95 16.31
C PRO A 71 -0.14 -25.08 16.17
N ASN A 72 -1.42 -24.80 16.43
CA ASN A 72 -2.49 -25.81 16.34
C ASN A 72 -2.77 -26.22 14.88
N LEU A 73 -2.77 -25.24 13.96
CA LEU A 73 -2.92 -25.48 12.52
C LEU A 73 -1.70 -26.23 11.98
N GLU A 74 -0.50 -25.78 12.32
CA GLU A 74 0.74 -26.39 11.92
C GLU A 74 0.81 -27.86 12.34
N LEU A 75 0.47 -28.17 13.60
CA LEU A 75 0.42 -29.54 14.11
C LEU A 75 -0.62 -30.39 13.37
N ALA A 76 -1.78 -29.84 13.06
CA ALA A 76 -2.82 -30.55 12.30
C ALA A 76 -2.38 -30.86 10.86
N LEU A 77 -1.69 -29.92 10.19
CA LEU A 77 -1.13 -30.11 8.86
C LEU A 77 0.00 -31.15 8.86
N GLU A 78 0.88 -31.11 9.86
CA GLU A 78 1.97 -32.06 10.04
C GLU A 78 1.42 -33.49 10.25
N ASN A 79 0.47 -33.69 11.16
CA ASN A 79 -0.18 -34.97 11.45
C ASN A 79 -0.95 -35.53 10.24
N SER A 80 -1.48 -34.66 9.36
CA SER A 80 -2.18 -35.07 8.14
C SER A 80 -1.25 -35.24 6.91
N GLY A 81 0.06 -35.01 7.08
CA GLY A 81 1.07 -35.16 6.01
C GLY A 81 0.99 -34.08 4.92
N LYS A 82 0.31 -32.94 5.15
CA LYS A 82 0.13 -31.84 4.20
C LYS A 82 1.32 -30.87 4.23
N LYS A 83 2.48 -31.35 3.78
CA LYS A 83 3.77 -30.64 3.90
C LYS A 83 3.79 -29.29 3.18
N GLU A 84 3.28 -29.21 1.95
CA GLU A 84 3.27 -27.96 1.16
C GLU A 84 2.45 -26.86 1.85
N LEU A 85 1.25 -27.19 2.36
CA LEU A 85 0.43 -26.24 3.10
C LEU A 85 1.08 -25.83 4.44
N LEU A 86 1.79 -26.76 5.10
CA LEU A 86 2.53 -26.47 6.33
C LEU A 86 3.66 -25.46 6.05
N GLU A 87 4.42 -25.65 4.99
CA GLU A 87 5.46 -24.72 4.57
C GLU A 87 4.88 -23.36 4.19
N GLU A 88 3.76 -23.31 3.47
CA GLU A 88 3.08 -22.07 3.12
C GLU A 88 2.67 -21.29 4.38
N VAL A 89 2.05 -21.95 5.35
CA VAL A 89 1.64 -21.32 6.62
C VAL A 89 2.85 -20.81 7.41
N ARG A 90 3.92 -21.57 7.53
CA ARG A 90 5.16 -21.17 8.22
C ARG A 90 5.84 -19.98 7.53
N ASN A 91 5.92 -20.01 6.22
CA ASN A 91 6.53 -18.95 5.43
C ASN A 91 5.85 -17.58 5.65
N ILE A 92 4.54 -17.53 5.92
CA ILE A 92 3.82 -16.28 6.21
C ILE A 92 4.36 -15.62 7.48
N SER A 93 4.55 -16.37 8.55
CA SER A 93 5.05 -15.85 9.83
C SER A 93 6.55 -15.52 9.81
N ASP A 94 7.29 -16.15 8.92
CA ASP A 94 8.75 -16.00 8.82
C ASP A 94 9.19 -15.00 7.72
N MET A 95 8.25 -14.29 7.07
CA MET A 95 8.55 -13.34 5.98
C MET A 95 9.47 -12.19 6.42
N CYS A 96 9.23 -11.61 7.57
CA CYS A 96 10.05 -10.54 8.16
C CYS A 96 9.66 -10.32 9.64
N GLU A 97 10.26 -9.30 10.28
CA GLU A 97 9.87 -8.87 11.63
C GLU A 97 8.59 -8.04 11.59
N PHE A 98 7.61 -8.38 12.43
CA PHE A 98 6.33 -7.68 12.52
C PHE A 98 6.18 -6.95 13.86
N VAL A 99 5.74 -5.69 13.81
CA VAL A 99 5.42 -4.87 14.99
C VAL A 99 4.04 -4.25 14.80
N SER A 100 3.22 -4.27 15.83
CA SER A 100 1.91 -3.60 15.81
C SER A 100 1.89 -2.40 16.75
N VAL A 101 1.43 -1.25 16.24
CA VAL A 101 1.13 -0.06 17.03
C VAL A 101 -0.32 0.35 16.85
N ARG A 102 -0.93 0.97 17.87
CA ARG A 102 -2.34 1.33 17.81
C ARG A 102 -2.58 2.79 17.48
N GLN A 103 -3.35 3.03 16.43
CA GLN A 103 -4.03 4.30 16.23
C GLN A 103 -5.31 4.29 17.09
N LYS A 104 -5.26 4.93 18.26
CA LYS A 104 -6.39 4.94 19.23
C LYS A 104 -7.61 5.71 18.70
N GLU A 105 -7.37 6.76 17.94
CA GLU A 105 -8.38 7.61 17.32
C GLU A 105 -8.05 7.78 15.82
N GLN A 106 -9.03 7.58 14.96
CA GLN A 106 -8.86 7.65 13.51
C GLN A 106 -8.84 9.10 13.03
N LYS A 107 -7.69 9.75 13.13
CA LYS A 107 -7.47 11.16 12.76
C LYS A 107 -6.82 11.35 11.39
N GLY A 108 -6.97 10.39 10.49
CA GLY A 108 -6.43 10.45 9.13
C GLY A 108 -5.12 9.66 8.93
N LEU A 109 -4.66 9.64 7.68
CA LEU A 109 -3.48 8.87 7.26
C LEU A 109 -2.19 9.39 7.86
N GLY A 110 -1.98 10.71 7.90
CA GLY A 110 -0.80 11.32 8.54
C GLY A 110 -0.71 10.91 10.01
N HIS A 111 -1.83 10.98 10.75
CA HIS A 111 -1.85 10.55 12.14
C HIS A 111 -1.54 9.05 12.30
N ALA A 112 -2.02 8.19 11.38
CA ALA A 112 -1.65 6.78 11.40
C ALA A 112 -0.14 6.59 11.27
N VAL A 113 0.49 7.24 10.30
CA VAL A 113 1.96 7.20 10.11
C VAL A 113 2.69 7.73 11.35
N TYR A 114 2.20 8.80 11.96
CA TYR A 114 2.78 9.37 13.18
C TYR A 114 2.72 8.43 14.40
N CYS A 115 1.71 7.57 14.47
CA CYS A 115 1.64 6.56 15.54
C CYS A 115 2.82 5.59 15.51
N ALA A 116 3.46 5.40 14.37
CA ALA A 116 4.62 4.50 14.23
C ALA A 116 5.97 5.17 14.56
N ARG A 117 6.02 6.48 14.83
CA ARG A 117 7.27 7.27 14.97
C ARG A 117 8.29 6.69 15.94
N ASP A 118 7.83 6.16 17.09
CA ASP A 118 8.75 5.65 18.14
C ASP A 118 9.41 4.32 17.71
N VAL A 119 8.75 3.53 16.82
CA VAL A 119 9.31 2.31 16.23
C VAL A 119 10.15 2.61 15.00
N VAL A 120 9.74 3.59 14.19
CA VAL A 120 10.52 4.08 13.04
C VAL A 120 11.83 4.70 13.51
N GLY A 121 11.80 5.55 14.53
CA GLY A 121 12.93 6.31 15.00
C GLY A 121 13.39 7.38 13.99
N ASP A 122 14.68 7.55 13.86
CA ASP A 122 15.30 8.54 12.94
C ASP A 122 15.61 7.97 11.55
N GLU A 123 15.28 6.71 11.29
CA GLU A 123 15.58 6.04 10.02
C GLU A 123 14.61 6.46 8.90
N PRO A 124 15.05 6.44 7.63
CA PRO A 124 14.12 6.51 6.51
C PRO A 124 13.23 5.26 6.49
N PHE A 125 11.98 5.43 6.07
CA PHE A 125 11.00 4.35 6.08
C PHE A 125 10.05 4.42 4.89
N ALA A 126 9.52 3.26 4.50
CA ALA A 126 8.45 3.18 3.52
C ALA A 126 7.08 3.37 4.19
N VAL A 127 6.12 3.94 3.45
CA VAL A 127 4.69 3.83 3.77
C VAL A 127 4.01 3.12 2.61
N ILE A 128 3.28 2.06 2.92
CA ILE A 128 2.61 1.20 1.93
C ILE A 128 1.13 1.11 2.28
N LEU A 129 0.27 1.59 1.38
CA LEU A 129 -1.18 1.43 1.54
C LEU A 129 -1.59 0.05 1.01
N PRO A 130 -2.10 -0.86 1.86
CA PRO A 130 -2.31 -2.25 1.48
C PRO A 130 -3.50 -2.50 0.55
N ASP A 131 -4.37 -1.53 0.35
CA ASP A 131 -5.47 -1.61 -0.64
C ASP A 131 -5.07 -1.18 -2.06
N ASP A 132 -3.86 -0.64 -2.24
CA ASP A 132 -3.24 -0.43 -3.55
C ASP A 132 -2.30 -1.60 -3.87
N ILE A 133 -2.75 -2.54 -4.70
CA ILE A 133 -1.90 -3.67 -5.13
C ILE A 133 -1.11 -3.26 -6.37
N MET A 134 0.20 -3.44 -6.30
CA MET A 134 1.13 -3.10 -7.38
C MET A 134 1.73 -4.36 -7.99
N ARG A 135 1.83 -4.42 -9.32
CA ARG A 135 2.43 -5.55 -10.06
C ARG A 135 3.44 -5.05 -11.08
N TYR A 136 4.67 -5.46 -10.90
CA TYR A 136 5.77 -5.28 -11.85
C TYR A 136 6.94 -6.20 -11.50
N LYS A 137 7.87 -6.42 -12.43
CA LYS A 137 9.09 -7.24 -12.21
C LYS A 137 9.98 -6.71 -11.09
N THR A 138 10.05 -5.37 -10.93
CA THR A 138 10.73 -4.71 -9.82
C THR A 138 9.66 -4.08 -8.94
N PRO A 139 9.50 -4.48 -7.66
CA PRO A 139 8.50 -3.92 -6.76
C PRO A 139 8.50 -2.40 -6.77
N VAL A 140 7.33 -1.77 -6.74
CA VAL A 140 7.23 -0.30 -6.78
C VAL A 140 7.93 0.34 -5.58
N THR A 141 7.80 -0.26 -4.40
CA THR A 141 8.54 0.18 -3.21
C THR A 141 10.05 0.17 -3.46
N LYS A 142 10.60 -0.88 -4.09
CA LYS A 142 12.03 -0.95 -4.46
C LYS A 142 12.44 0.15 -5.43
N GLN A 143 11.60 0.42 -6.45
CA GLN A 143 11.87 1.51 -7.39
C GLN A 143 12.00 2.87 -6.66
N LEU A 144 11.14 3.14 -5.68
CA LEU A 144 11.22 4.35 -4.88
C LEU A 144 12.44 4.36 -3.96
N MET A 145 12.78 3.21 -3.33
CA MET A 145 13.98 3.08 -2.50
C MET A 145 15.25 3.39 -3.29
N ASP A 146 15.36 2.89 -4.53
CA ASP A 146 16.49 3.18 -5.41
C ASP A 146 16.59 4.69 -5.71
N LYS A 147 15.45 5.38 -5.88
CA LYS A 147 15.45 6.84 -6.06
C LYS A 147 15.82 7.58 -4.78
N TYR A 148 15.36 7.10 -3.63
CA TYR A 148 15.75 7.65 -2.34
C TYR A 148 17.26 7.52 -2.10
N ASP A 149 17.86 6.39 -2.43
CA ASP A 149 19.29 6.15 -2.27
C ASP A 149 20.15 7.07 -3.17
N GLU A 150 19.61 7.49 -4.34
CA GLU A 150 20.27 8.46 -5.22
C GLU A 150 20.31 9.89 -4.61
N ILE A 151 19.28 10.29 -3.84
CA ILE A 151 19.08 11.71 -3.47
C ILE A 151 18.93 11.98 -1.97
N HIS A 152 18.69 10.97 -1.16
CA HIS A 152 18.47 11.05 0.30
C HIS A 152 17.38 12.05 0.72
N SER A 153 16.32 12.16 -0.09
CA SER A 153 15.16 13.03 0.16
C SER A 153 13.87 12.26 -0.02
N PRO A 154 12.75 12.65 0.59
CA PRO A 154 11.49 11.94 0.45
C PRO A 154 11.06 11.75 -1.02
N VAL A 155 10.58 10.55 -1.33
CA VAL A 155 10.08 10.17 -2.67
C VAL A 155 8.67 9.61 -2.54
N VAL A 156 7.75 10.07 -3.38
CA VAL A 156 6.39 9.56 -3.47
C VAL A 156 6.14 8.93 -4.84
N ALA A 157 5.35 7.85 -4.87
CA ALA A 157 4.93 7.22 -6.12
C ALA A 157 3.91 8.11 -6.84
N LEU A 158 4.11 8.32 -8.13
CA LEU A 158 3.22 9.10 -8.98
C LEU A 158 2.61 8.25 -10.08
N SER A 159 1.36 8.53 -10.41
CA SER A 159 0.67 7.99 -11.59
C SER A 159 -0.22 9.04 -12.20
N LYS A 160 -0.40 9.00 -13.53
CA LYS A 160 -1.39 9.84 -14.21
C LYS A 160 -2.79 9.32 -13.91
N VAL A 161 -3.70 10.25 -13.67
CA VAL A 161 -5.12 9.97 -13.44
C VAL A 161 -5.98 10.83 -14.36
N GLU A 162 -7.17 10.34 -14.66
CA GLU A 162 -8.12 11.18 -15.40
C GLU A 162 -8.54 12.37 -14.52
N LYS A 163 -8.73 13.54 -15.12
CA LYS A 163 -9.12 14.78 -14.39
C LYS A 163 -10.38 14.60 -13.54
N LYS A 164 -11.33 13.77 -14.01
CA LYS A 164 -12.55 13.46 -13.25
C LYS A 164 -12.29 12.74 -11.93
N ASP A 165 -11.16 12.02 -11.82
CA ASP A 165 -10.78 11.21 -10.67
C ASP A 165 -9.80 11.92 -9.73
N ALA A 166 -9.29 13.10 -10.10
CA ALA A 166 -8.34 13.87 -9.30
C ALA A 166 -8.82 14.14 -7.86
N HIS A 167 -10.15 14.29 -7.67
CA HIS A 167 -10.77 14.49 -6.36
C HIS A 167 -10.61 13.31 -5.37
N LYS A 168 -10.05 12.19 -5.81
CA LYS A 168 -9.81 10.99 -4.98
C LYS A 168 -8.40 10.96 -4.38
N TYR A 169 -7.47 11.77 -4.88
CA TYR A 169 -6.03 11.66 -4.63
C TYR A 169 -5.40 13.00 -4.21
N GLY A 170 -4.22 12.92 -3.62
CA GLY A 170 -3.31 14.06 -3.54
C GLY A 170 -2.74 14.33 -4.94
N ILE A 171 -2.95 15.53 -5.48
CA ILE A 171 -2.48 15.95 -6.80
C ILE A 171 -1.29 16.89 -6.65
N ILE A 172 -0.21 16.60 -7.40
CA ILE A 172 1.04 17.35 -7.31
C ILE A 172 1.12 18.46 -8.36
N GLU A 173 1.92 19.50 -8.06
CA GLU A 173 2.48 20.45 -9.02
C GLU A 173 3.98 20.19 -9.13
N VAL A 174 4.48 20.04 -10.35
CA VAL A 174 5.89 19.83 -10.62
C VAL A 174 6.66 21.15 -10.58
N ASP A 175 7.77 21.19 -9.83
CA ASP A 175 8.75 22.29 -9.89
C ASP A 175 9.67 22.12 -11.10
N LYS A 176 10.28 20.91 -11.18
CA LYS A 176 11.27 20.59 -12.21
C LYS A 176 11.28 19.10 -12.51
N LYS A 177 11.37 18.75 -13.81
CA LYS A 177 11.72 17.39 -14.25
C LYS A 177 13.24 17.19 -14.06
N VAL A 178 13.61 16.18 -13.26
CA VAL A 178 15.03 15.88 -12.96
C VAL A 178 15.60 14.90 -13.96
N LYS A 179 14.89 13.81 -14.20
CA LYS A 179 15.17 12.77 -15.21
C LYS A 179 13.83 12.28 -15.80
N ASP A 180 13.86 11.31 -16.70
CA ASP A 180 12.64 10.67 -17.13
C ASP A 180 11.92 10.02 -15.96
N ASN A 181 10.62 10.28 -15.85
CA ASN A 181 9.74 9.79 -14.78
C ASN A 181 10.10 10.24 -13.35
N PHE A 182 11.04 11.21 -13.19
CA PHE A 182 11.47 11.69 -11.88
C PHE A 182 11.42 13.21 -11.79
N TYR A 183 10.70 13.72 -10.79
CA TYR A 183 10.30 15.11 -10.67
C TYR A 183 10.58 15.66 -9.27
N LYS A 184 11.11 16.89 -9.20
CA LYS A 184 11.06 17.67 -7.97
C LYS A 184 9.67 18.28 -7.85
N LEU A 185 9.06 18.15 -6.68
CA LEU A 185 7.71 18.63 -6.43
C LEU A 185 7.74 20.06 -5.89
N LYS A 186 6.78 20.88 -6.33
CA LYS A 186 6.59 22.26 -5.88
C LYS A 186 5.58 22.33 -4.75
N THR A 187 4.39 21.78 -4.99
CA THR A 187 3.28 21.73 -4.04
C THR A 187 2.37 20.54 -4.34
N MET A 188 1.50 20.24 -3.40
CA MET A 188 0.49 19.20 -3.56
C MET A 188 -0.80 19.58 -2.83
N VAL A 189 -1.92 19.13 -3.40
CA VAL A 189 -3.27 19.44 -2.90
C VAL A 189 -4.02 18.12 -2.69
N GLU A 190 -4.45 17.88 -1.45
CA GLU A 190 -5.24 16.68 -1.11
C GLU A 190 -6.66 16.83 -1.65
N LYS A 191 -7.10 15.88 -2.47
CA LYS A 191 -8.46 15.74 -2.99
C LYS A 191 -9.06 17.06 -3.51
N PRO A 192 -8.44 17.71 -4.50
CA PRO A 192 -8.92 19.00 -5.01
C PRO A 192 -10.34 18.85 -5.57
N LYS A 193 -11.26 19.70 -5.10
CA LYS A 193 -12.65 19.70 -5.57
C LYS A 193 -12.80 20.29 -6.98
N THR A 194 -11.95 21.27 -7.29
CA THR A 194 -11.94 21.99 -8.57
C THR A 194 -10.50 22.33 -8.95
N ASN A 195 -10.23 22.45 -10.25
CA ASN A 195 -8.95 22.92 -10.80
C ASN A 195 -7.73 22.21 -10.19
N PRO A 196 -7.58 20.88 -10.34
CA PRO A 196 -6.39 20.18 -9.88
C PRO A 196 -5.15 20.78 -10.56
N PRO A 197 -4.01 20.93 -9.83
CA PRO A 197 -2.81 21.57 -10.36
C PRO A 197 -2.18 20.78 -11.53
N SER A 198 -2.46 19.49 -11.64
CA SER A 198 -2.03 18.62 -12.75
C SER A 198 -2.92 17.38 -12.86
N ASP A 199 -2.52 16.42 -13.70
CA ASP A 199 -3.08 15.07 -13.78
C ASP A 199 -2.21 14.01 -13.05
N MET A 200 -1.18 14.45 -12.32
CA MET A 200 -0.26 13.58 -11.60
C MET A 200 -0.72 13.40 -10.15
N ALA A 201 -1.08 12.18 -9.80
CA ALA A 201 -1.56 11.79 -8.48
C ALA A 201 -0.51 11.06 -7.66
N ILE A 202 -0.48 11.30 -6.36
CA ILE A 202 0.27 10.50 -5.40
C ILE A 202 -0.49 9.20 -5.17
N ILE A 203 0.23 8.08 -5.30
CA ILE A 203 -0.31 6.75 -5.11
C ILE A 203 0.30 6.13 -3.86
N GLY A 204 -0.35 5.18 -3.26
CA GLY A 204 -0.11 4.61 -1.94
C GLY A 204 1.27 4.02 -1.61
N ARG A 205 2.35 4.57 -2.19
CA ARG A 205 3.75 4.22 -1.89
C ARG A 205 4.58 5.47 -1.67
N TYR A 206 5.30 5.51 -0.55
CA TYR A 206 6.12 6.63 -0.14
C TYR A 206 7.41 6.12 0.49
N ILE A 207 8.53 6.80 0.26
CA ILE A 207 9.74 6.72 1.08
C ILE A 207 9.87 8.07 1.79
N LEU A 208 9.80 8.03 3.10
CA LEU A 208 9.76 9.20 3.96
C LEU A 208 10.93 9.21 4.94
N ASN A 209 11.12 10.32 5.62
CA ASN A 209 12.15 10.51 6.64
C ASN A 209 11.58 11.17 7.90
N LYS A 210 12.41 11.37 8.90
CA LYS A 210 12.01 11.98 10.17
C LYS A 210 11.45 13.40 10.06
N GLU A 211 11.82 14.15 9.03
CA GLU A 211 11.29 15.51 8.83
C GLU A 211 9.79 15.48 8.59
N ILE A 212 9.30 14.50 7.82
CA ILE A 212 7.86 14.30 7.62
C ILE A 212 7.16 13.98 8.94
N LEU A 213 7.76 13.13 9.79
CA LEU A 213 7.19 12.82 11.12
C LEU A 213 7.13 14.08 12.01
N GLY A 214 8.13 14.95 11.95
CA GLY A 214 8.13 16.24 12.65
C GLY A 214 6.96 17.13 12.19
N GLU A 215 6.79 17.31 10.87
CA GLU A 215 5.69 18.12 10.31
C GLU A 215 4.32 17.54 10.67
N ILE A 216 4.15 16.22 10.69
CA ILE A 216 2.89 15.60 11.13
C ILE A 216 2.61 15.94 12.59
N GLY A 217 3.64 15.87 13.46
CA GLY A 217 3.51 16.16 14.89
C GLY A 217 3.08 17.61 15.17
N ASP A 218 3.54 18.55 14.35
CA ASP A 218 3.24 19.99 14.47
C ASP A 218 1.93 20.37 13.78
N THR A 219 1.36 19.50 12.93
CA THR A 219 0.15 19.78 12.17
C THR A 219 -1.08 19.73 13.07
N LYS A 220 -1.80 20.85 13.18
CA LYS A 220 -3.18 20.87 13.69
C LYS A 220 -4.09 20.23 12.64
N SER A 221 -5.20 19.60 13.08
CA SER A 221 -6.18 18.98 12.17
C SER A 221 -6.47 19.86 10.96
N GLY A 222 -6.21 19.33 9.78
CA GLY A 222 -6.41 20.02 8.50
C GLY A 222 -7.87 19.99 8.01
N ALA A 223 -8.06 20.07 6.70
CA ALA A 223 -9.38 19.95 6.06
C ALA A 223 -10.07 18.64 6.51
N LEU A 224 -11.35 18.71 6.84
CA LEU A 224 -12.17 17.60 7.34
C LEU A 224 -11.85 17.10 8.77
N GLY A 225 -11.03 17.83 9.56
CA GLY A 225 -10.67 17.42 10.91
C GLY A 225 -9.64 16.27 10.97
N GLU A 226 -9.06 15.87 9.82
CA GLU A 226 -8.06 14.83 9.69
C GLU A 226 -6.65 15.41 9.52
N ILE A 227 -5.65 14.66 9.96
CA ILE A 227 -4.23 14.93 9.68
C ILE A 227 -3.88 14.16 8.41
N GLN A 228 -3.76 14.86 7.30
CA GLN A 228 -3.45 14.27 6.01
C GLN A 228 -1.93 14.12 5.85
N LEU A 229 -1.49 12.98 5.32
CA LEU A 229 -0.08 12.76 5.01
C LEU A 229 0.40 13.72 3.91
N THR A 230 -0.46 14.00 2.92
CA THR A 230 -0.18 14.94 1.83
C THR A 230 0.15 16.34 2.34
N ASP A 231 -0.54 16.83 3.40
CA ASP A 231 -0.27 18.15 3.97
C ASP A 231 1.12 18.21 4.61
N ALA A 232 1.53 17.17 5.33
CA ALA A 232 2.88 17.10 5.92
C ALA A 232 3.98 17.01 4.85
N VAL A 233 3.76 16.19 3.81
CA VAL A 233 4.70 16.10 2.68
C VAL A 233 4.81 17.45 1.96
N ASN A 234 3.70 18.16 1.80
CA ASN A 234 3.66 19.51 1.22
C ASN A 234 4.40 20.54 2.10
N ALA A 235 4.25 20.46 3.42
CA ALA A 235 4.97 21.34 4.35
C ALA A 235 6.50 21.13 4.24
N VAL A 236 6.96 19.88 4.13
CA VAL A 236 8.38 19.60 3.87
C VAL A 236 8.79 20.11 2.48
N ALA A 237 7.99 19.91 1.44
CA ALA A 237 8.31 20.35 0.07
C ALA A 237 8.51 21.87 -0.02
N SER A 238 7.85 22.65 0.86
CA SER A 238 8.02 24.11 0.94
C SER A 238 9.34 24.54 1.58
N LYS A 239 10.00 23.68 2.37
CA LYS A 239 11.23 23.95 3.10
C LYS A 239 12.43 23.22 2.49
N ASN A 240 12.23 21.99 2.09
CA ASN A 240 13.22 21.05 1.58
C ASN A 240 12.76 20.40 0.29
N ALA A 241 13.64 19.68 -0.40
CA ALA A 241 13.28 18.98 -1.61
C ALA A 241 12.45 17.70 -1.29
N VAL A 242 11.33 17.55 -1.97
CA VAL A 242 10.56 16.31 -2.06
C VAL A 242 10.43 15.94 -3.52
N TYR A 243 10.50 14.65 -3.80
CA TYR A 243 10.47 14.15 -5.18
C TYR A 243 9.31 13.21 -5.41
N GLY A 244 8.91 13.12 -6.68
CA GLY A 244 7.93 12.17 -7.15
C GLY A 244 8.49 11.32 -8.26
N TYR A 245 8.22 10.03 -8.23
CA TYR A 245 8.63 9.08 -9.25
C TYR A 245 7.40 8.44 -9.90
N GLU A 246 7.25 8.64 -11.21
CA GLU A 246 6.24 7.95 -12.02
C GLU A 246 6.73 6.51 -12.23
N TYR A 247 6.26 5.62 -11.36
CA TYR A 247 6.73 4.23 -11.27
C TYR A 247 6.34 3.40 -12.50
N GLU A 248 7.05 2.33 -12.71
CA GLU A 248 6.71 1.30 -13.70
C GLU A 248 5.91 0.18 -13.03
N GLY A 249 4.80 -0.20 -13.65
CA GLY A 249 3.95 -1.27 -13.17
C GLY A 249 2.45 -0.99 -13.31
N ARG A 250 1.66 -2.01 -12.99
CA ARG A 250 0.20 -1.92 -12.97
C ARG A 250 -0.28 -1.81 -11.53
N ARG A 251 -1.23 -0.90 -11.32
CA ARG A 251 -1.91 -0.68 -10.05
C ARG A 251 -3.34 -1.20 -10.11
N PHE A 252 -3.76 -1.83 -9.02
CA PHE A 252 -5.14 -2.21 -8.76
C PHE A 252 -5.61 -1.53 -7.47
N ASP A 253 -6.57 -0.60 -7.57
CA ASP A 253 -7.18 0.07 -6.41
C ASP A 253 -8.24 -0.84 -5.79
N CYS A 254 -7.81 -1.78 -4.95
CA CYS A 254 -8.69 -2.70 -4.23
C CYS A 254 -9.46 -2.02 -3.07
N GLY A 255 -9.26 -0.75 -2.83
CA GLY A 255 -10.04 0.05 -1.89
C GLY A 255 -11.46 0.36 -2.38
N ASN A 256 -11.82 0.00 -3.62
CA ASN A 256 -13.16 0.10 -4.18
C ASN A 256 -13.57 -1.18 -4.94
N LYS A 257 -14.88 -1.37 -5.13
CA LYS A 257 -15.44 -2.62 -5.69
C LYS A 257 -14.97 -2.91 -7.11
N SER A 258 -14.88 -1.88 -7.97
CA SER A 258 -14.49 -2.07 -9.38
C SER A 258 -13.02 -2.44 -9.51
N GLY A 259 -12.13 -1.74 -8.82
CA GLY A 259 -10.70 -2.05 -8.82
C GLY A 259 -10.39 -3.40 -8.16
N TYR A 260 -11.15 -3.77 -7.12
CA TYR A 260 -11.06 -5.11 -6.53
C TYR A 260 -11.45 -6.20 -7.54
N LEU A 261 -12.57 -6.04 -8.26
CA LEU A 261 -12.98 -7.02 -9.31
C LEU A 261 -11.96 -7.09 -10.44
N GLU A 262 -11.39 -5.94 -10.85
CA GLU A 262 -10.31 -5.92 -11.84
C GLU A 262 -9.09 -6.72 -11.36
N ALA A 263 -8.69 -6.54 -10.09
CA ALA A 263 -7.61 -7.32 -9.49
C ALA A 263 -7.93 -8.82 -9.50
N VAL A 264 -9.12 -9.24 -9.02
CA VAL A 264 -9.53 -10.65 -9.00
C VAL A 264 -9.42 -11.29 -10.38
N ILE A 265 -9.94 -10.63 -11.42
CA ILE A 265 -9.89 -11.14 -12.80
C ILE A 265 -8.44 -11.32 -13.26
N ASN A 266 -7.60 -10.29 -13.05
CA ASN A 266 -6.21 -10.36 -13.52
C ASN A 266 -5.39 -11.40 -12.77
N PHE A 267 -5.55 -11.49 -11.45
CA PHE A 267 -4.84 -12.49 -10.64
C PHE A 267 -5.30 -13.92 -10.98
N ALA A 268 -6.61 -14.13 -11.22
CA ALA A 268 -7.11 -15.45 -11.63
C ALA A 268 -6.56 -15.88 -13.00
N LEU A 269 -6.40 -14.95 -13.95
CA LEU A 269 -5.84 -15.25 -15.27
C LEU A 269 -4.34 -15.54 -15.27
N GLU A 270 -3.60 -14.99 -14.30
CA GLU A 270 -2.16 -15.15 -14.21
C GLU A 270 -1.72 -16.37 -13.37
N ARG A 271 -2.61 -16.94 -12.57
CA ARG A 271 -2.30 -18.09 -11.71
C ARG A 271 -2.38 -19.39 -12.49
N GLU A 272 -1.27 -20.14 -12.54
CA GLU A 272 -1.14 -21.39 -13.29
C GLU A 272 -2.14 -22.46 -12.85
N ASP A 273 -2.44 -22.53 -11.53
CA ASP A 273 -3.32 -23.54 -10.94
C ASP A 273 -4.82 -23.37 -11.25
N ILE A 274 -5.27 -22.14 -11.63
CA ILE A 274 -6.69 -21.85 -11.85
C ILE A 274 -6.99 -21.13 -13.17
N SER A 275 -5.98 -20.66 -13.90
CA SER A 275 -6.19 -19.81 -15.09
C SER A 275 -7.01 -20.49 -16.17
N GLU A 276 -6.79 -21.76 -16.44
CA GLU A 276 -7.52 -22.50 -17.47
C GLU A 276 -8.99 -22.73 -17.07
N ASP A 277 -9.23 -23.13 -15.81
CA ASP A 277 -10.60 -23.26 -15.29
C ASP A 277 -11.34 -21.93 -15.34
N PHE A 278 -10.64 -20.84 -14.95
CA PHE A 278 -11.23 -19.50 -15.00
C PHE A 278 -11.56 -19.03 -16.41
N LYS A 279 -10.71 -19.29 -17.40
CA LYS A 279 -10.97 -19.02 -18.81
C LYS A 279 -12.18 -19.82 -19.33
N GLN A 280 -12.32 -21.07 -18.89
CA GLN A 280 -13.47 -21.89 -19.24
C GLN A 280 -14.77 -21.31 -18.66
N ILE A 281 -14.76 -20.91 -17.38
CA ILE A 281 -15.89 -20.24 -16.72
C ILE A 281 -16.30 -18.97 -17.50
N LEU A 282 -15.33 -18.15 -17.90
CA LEU A 282 -15.60 -16.93 -18.68
C LEU A 282 -16.28 -17.26 -20.02
N LYS A 283 -15.78 -18.27 -20.76
CA LYS A 283 -16.36 -18.72 -22.05
C LYS A 283 -17.80 -19.22 -21.88
N GLU A 284 -18.06 -20.02 -20.85
CA GLU A 284 -19.40 -20.55 -20.53
C GLU A 284 -20.40 -19.45 -20.19
N ASN A 285 -19.92 -18.33 -19.63
CA ASN A 285 -20.74 -17.14 -19.35
C ASN A 285 -20.79 -16.14 -20.52
N GLY A 286 -20.31 -16.52 -21.71
CA GLY A 286 -20.44 -15.72 -22.94
C GLY A 286 -19.38 -14.64 -23.13
N PHE A 287 -18.31 -14.64 -22.33
CA PHE A 287 -17.19 -13.70 -22.51
C PHE A 287 -16.19 -14.24 -23.55
N LYS A 288 -15.68 -13.33 -24.40
CA LYS A 288 -14.60 -13.66 -25.31
C LYS A 288 -13.27 -13.56 -24.55
N VAL A 289 -12.58 -14.67 -24.43
CA VAL A 289 -11.23 -14.73 -23.86
C VAL A 289 -10.25 -14.82 -25.03
N ASN A 290 -9.48 -13.77 -25.26
CA ASN A 290 -8.38 -13.79 -26.22
C ASN A 290 -7.13 -14.33 -25.51
N ASP A 291 -6.37 -15.23 -26.16
CA ASP A 291 -5.11 -15.76 -25.60
C ASP A 291 -4.12 -14.61 -25.35
N GLY A 292 -4.06 -14.18 -24.08
CA GLY A 292 -3.10 -13.21 -23.58
C GLY A 292 -3.61 -11.86 -23.08
N ARG A 293 -4.88 -11.49 -23.26
CA ARG A 293 -5.47 -10.27 -22.66
C ARG A 293 -7.00 -10.39 -22.56
N VAL A 294 -7.57 -10.09 -21.41
CA VAL A 294 -8.97 -9.74 -21.23
C VAL A 294 -9.16 -8.27 -21.46
#